data_f3d65f5b3cdaac6aedf06603ef8cdd58
#
_entry.id   f3d65f5b3cdaac6aedf06603ef8cdd58
#
_cell.length_a   1.000
_cell.length_b   1.000
_cell.length_c   1.000
_cell.angle_alpha   90.00
_cell.angle_beta   90.00
_cell.angle_gamma   90.00
#
_symmetry.space_group_name_H-M   'P 1'
#
loop_
_entity.id
_entity.type
_entity.pdbx_description
1 polymer ?
#
loop_
_entity_poly.entity_id
_entity_poly.type
_entity_poly.pdbx_seq_one_letter_code
_entity_poly.pdbx_strand_id
1 'polypeptide(L)' 'MPNIRPVSDLRNYNDVLKSISVGEPVFLTKNGRGRYAIIDMAEYEKIKATIKLLSQLF' A
#
# COMPACT_ATOMS: atom_id res chain seq x y z
N MET A 1 -10.57 -3.46 -7.38
CA MET A 1 -11.02 -2.89 -6.10
C MET A 1 -9.87 -2.81 -5.13
N PRO A 2 -9.69 -1.70 -4.43
CA PRO A 2 -8.64 -1.65 -3.42
C PRO A 2 -8.95 -2.61 -2.28
N ASN A 3 -7.90 -3.22 -1.77
CA ASN A 3 -7.98 -4.16 -0.67
C ASN A 3 -7.94 -3.35 0.62
N ILE A 4 -9.05 -3.30 1.33
CA ILE A 4 -9.17 -2.52 2.56
C ILE A 4 -9.38 -3.48 3.73
N ARG A 5 -8.51 -3.40 4.73
CA ARG A 5 -8.57 -4.27 5.90
C ARG A 5 -8.36 -3.47 7.18
N PRO A 6 -8.94 -3.90 8.30
CA PRO A 6 -8.61 -3.27 9.58
C PRO A 6 -7.18 -3.59 9.97
N VAL A 7 -6.56 -2.67 10.73
CA VAL A 7 -5.18 -2.85 11.17
C VAL A 7 -4.99 -4.10 12.02
N SER A 8 -6.06 -4.56 12.69
CA SER A 8 -6.00 -5.78 13.49
C SER A 8 -5.71 -7.03 12.67
N ASP A 9 -5.94 -6.99 11.35
CA ASP A 9 -5.62 -8.12 10.47
C ASP A 9 -4.11 -8.38 10.40
N LEU A 10 -3.28 -7.43 10.86
CA LEU A 10 -1.84 -7.64 10.90
C LEU A 10 -1.42 -8.74 11.88
N ARG A 11 -2.31 -9.17 12.77
CA ARG A 11 -2.05 -10.34 13.61
C ARG A 11 -1.83 -11.59 12.76
N ASN A 12 -2.42 -11.62 11.59
CA ASN A 12 -2.22 -12.69 10.61
C ASN A 12 -1.60 -12.07 9.35
N TYR A 13 -0.40 -11.54 9.49
CA TYR A 13 0.26 -10.82 8.43
C TYR A 13 0.50 -11.66 7.17
N ASN A 14 0.61 -12.98 7.30
CA ASN A 14 0.80 -13.84 6.14
C ASN A 14 -0.38 -13.73 5.16
N ASP A 15 -1.61 -13.67 5.67
CA ASP A 15 -2.79 -13.47 4.84
C ASP A 15 -2.79 -12.10 4.18
N VAL A 16 -2.38 -11.08 4.93
CA VAL A 16 -2.30 -9.73 4.39
C VAL A 16 -1.27 -9.67 3.26
N LEU A 17 -0.10 -10.26 3.47
CA LEU A 17 0.97 -10.26 2.47
C LEU A 17 0.57 -11.01 1.20
N LYS A 18 -0.24 -12.06 1.31
CA LYS A 18 -0.73 -12.78 0.13
C LYS A 18 -1.65 -11.93 -0.74
N SER A 19 -2.29 -10.92 -0.15
CA SER A 19 -3.20 -10.03 -0.86
C SER A 19 -2.47 -8.93 -1.62
N ILE A 20 -1.18 -8.74 -1.35
CA ILE A 20 -0.41 -7.65 -1.95
C ILE A 20 0.12 -8.10 -3.31
N SER A 21 -0.12 -7.28 -4.33
CA SER A 21 0.49 -7.47 -5.65
C SER A 21 0.83 -6.11 -6.23
N VAL A 22 1.67 -6.11 -7.27
CA VAL A 22 2.07 -4.88 -7.93
C VAL A 22 0.82 -4.17 -8.49
N GLY A 23 0.65 -2.91 -8.15
CA GLY A 23 -0.51 -2.13 -8.55
C GLY A 23 -1.72 -2.32 -7.66
N GLU A 24 -1.67 -3.18 -6.66
CA GLU A 24 -2.80 -3.44 -5.76
C GLU A 24 -2.36 -3.40 -4.30
N PRO A 25 -2.17 -2.20 -3.75
CA PRO A 25 -1.79 -2.06 -2.35
C PRO A 25 -2.94 -2.48 -1.42
N VAL A 26 -2.57 -2.84 -0.20
CA VAL A 26 -3.54 -3.10 0.87
C VAL A 26 -3.61 -1.86 1.75
N PHE A 27 -4.81 -1.32 1.93
CA PHE A 27 -5.04 -0.17 2.80
C PHE A 27 -5.50 -0.66 4.16
N LEU A 28 -4.91 -0.13 5.21
CA LEU A 28 -5.25 -0.49 6.58
C LEU A 28 -6.02 0.64 7.23
N THR A 29 -7.12 0.27 7.89
CA THR A 29 -7.95 1.22 8.60
C THR A 29 -7.73 1.09 10.10
N LYS A 30 -7.80 2.21 10.78
CA LYS A 30 -7.78 2.27 12.23
C LYS A 30 -8.90 3.21 12.66
N ASN A 31 -9.77 2.71 13.55
CA ASN A 31 -10.96 3.47 14.00
C ASN A 31 -11.84 3.90 12.82
N GLY A 32 -11.99 3.02 11.83
CA GLY A 32 -12.84 3.28 10.67
C GLY A 32 -12.22 4.23 9.64
N ARG A 33 -10.97 4.64 9.81
CA ARG A 33 -10.30 5.55 8.88
C ARG A 33 -9.09 4.88 8.25
N GLY A 34 -8.86 5.14 6.96
CA GLY A 34 -7.65 4.71 6.29
C GLY A 34 -6.45 5.46 6.85
N ARG A 35 -5.50 4.72 7.42
CA ARG A 35 -4.33 5.32 8.07
C ARG A 35 -3.03 4.84 7.49
N TYR A 36 -2.99 3.62 6.99
CA TYR A 36 -1.76 3.00 6.53
C TYR A 36 -1.99 2.27 5.22
N ALA A 37 -0.93 2.07 4.48
CA ALA A 37 -0.97 1.25 3.27
C ALA A 37 0.24 0.33 3.26
N ILE A 38 0.04 -0.89 2.77
CA ILE A 38 1.13 -1.83 2.55
C ILE A 38 1.24 -2.03 1.06
N ILE A 39 2.41 -1.78 0.50
CA ILE A 39 2.65 -1.91 -0.92
C ILE A 39 3.88 -2.78 -1.17
N ASP A 40 3.89 -3.42 -2.34
CA ASP A 40 5.05 -4.17 -2.80
C ASP A 40 6.22 -3.21 -3.06
N MET A 41 7.44 -3.65 -2.80
CA MET A 41 8.61 -2.79 -3.01
C MET A 41 8.78 -2.36 -4.46
N ALA A 42 8.43 -3.22 -5.41
CA ALA A 42 8.49 -2.85 -6.82
C ALA A 42 7.52 -1.71 -7.13
N GLU A 43 6.33 -1.74 -6.55
CA GLU A 43 5.35 -0.67 -6.69
C GLU A 43 5.84 0.62 -6.03
N TYR A 44 6.42 0.50 -4.84
CA TYR A 44 6.97 1.65 -4.13
C TYR A 44 8.05 2.35 -4.93
N GLU A 45 9.00 1.59 -5.49
CA GLU A 45 10.07 2.15 -6.32
C GLU A 45 9.52 2.85 -7.56
N LYS A 46 8.48 2.28 -8.16
CA LYS A 46 7.82 2.86 -9.31
C LYS A 46 7.16 4.20 -8.97
N ILE A 47 6.45 4.26 -7.86
CA ILE A 47 5.82 5.49 -7.39
C ILE A 47 6.87 6.55 -7.09
N LYS A 48 7.93 6.15 -6.40
CA LYS A 48 9.02 7.03 -6.02
C LYS A 48 9.70 7.63 -7.25
N ALA A 49 9.96 6.81 -8.27
CA ALA A 49 10.55 7.27 -9.53
C ALA A 49 9.62 8.25 -10.26
N THR A 50 8.32 7.99 -10.25
CA THR A 50 7.33 8.87 -10.87
C THR A 50 7.29 10.24 -10.17
N ILE A 51 7.32 10.26 -8.85
CA ILE A 51 7.34 11.50 -8.08
C ILE A 51 8.60 12.30 -8.39
N LYS A 52 9.75 11.62 -8.46
CA LYS A 52 11.02 12.26 -8.77
C LYS A 52 11.00 12.91 -10.15
N LEU A 53 10.44 12.22 -11.14
CA LEU A 53 10.30 12.76 -12.51
C LEU A 53 9.45 14.01 -12.51
N LEU A 54 8.30 13.97 -11.83
CA LEU A 54 7.41 15.13 -11.75
C LEU A 54 8.08 16.31 -11.06
N SER A 55 8.90 16.03 -10.04
CA SER A 55 9.66 17.09 -9.34
C SER A 55 10.68 17.76 -10.25
N GLN A 56 11.23 17.05 -11.20
CA GLN A 56 12.22 17.60 -12.13
C GLN A 56 11.58 18.47 -13.22
N LEU A 57 10.28 18.31 -13.44
CA LEU A 57 9.55 19.10 -14.44
C LEU A 57 9.13 20.47 -13.90
N PHE A 58 9.18 20.66 -12.62
CA PHE A 58 8.85 21.91 -11.96
C PHE A 58 10.12 22.50 -11.36
#